data_04e53ffa0b0f948763bc68dae30d23b8
#
_entry.id   04e53ffa0b0f948763bc68dae30d23b8
#
_cell.length_a   1.000
_cell.length_b   1.000
_cell.length_c   1.000
_cell.angle_alpha   90.00
_cell.angle_beta   90.00
_cell.angle_gamma   90.00
#
_symmetry.space_group_name_H-M   'P 1'
#
loop_
_entity.id
_entity.type
_entity.pdbx_description
1 polymer ?
#
loop_
_entity_poly.entity_id
_entity_poly.type
_entity_poly.pdbx_seq_one_letter_code
_entity_poly.pdbx_strand_id
1 'polypeptide(L)'
;MVNIILISHGAFCEGLLASLQMIAGGDYGVRAVPLIPGESPEAYREKLEAVMREADDGSGSGTIVLSDIAGGTPFQSAAYL
;
A
#
# COMPACT_ATOMS: atom_id res chain seq x y z
N MET A 1 15.67 -5.58 -4.11
CA MET A 1 14.95 -5.51 -2.83
C MET A 1 13.46 -5.61 -3.08
N VAL A 2 12.73 -6.35 -2.26
CA VAL A 2 11.29 -6.50 -2.39
C VAL A 2 10.60 -5.19 -2.03
N ASN A 3 9.62 -4.79 -2.81
CA ASN A 3 8.80 -3.61 -2.53
C ASN A 3 7.72 -3.98 -1.50
N ILE A 4 7.46 -3.09 -0.56
CA ILE A 4 6.43 -3.29 0.45
C ILE A 4 5.42 -2.15 0.36
N ILE A 5 4.13 -2.50 0.24
CA ILE A 5 3.04 -1.54 0.18
C ILE A 5 2.06 -1.85 1.30
N LEU A 6 1.76 -0.85 2.12
CA LEU A 6 0.78 -0.97 3.20
C LEU A 6 -0.55 -0.40 2.71
N ILE A 7 -1.62 -1.17 2.84
CA ILE A 7 -2.95 -0.72 2.45
C ILE A 7 -3.90 -0.87 3.63
N SER A 8 -4.85 0.07 3.75
CA SER A 8 -5.82 0.03 4.85
C SER A 8 -7.03 0.88 4.55
N HIS A 9 -8.08 0.72 5.36
CA HIS A 9 -9.17 1.67 5.44
C HIS A 9 -8.67 2.89 6.21
N GLY A 10 -8.87 4.08 5.66
CA GLY A 10 -8.43 5.32 6.29
C GLY A 10 -6.93 5.38 6.51
N ALA A 11 -6.50 6.18 7.45
CA ALA A 11 -5.09 6.53 7.66
C ALA A 11 -4.28 5.50 8.45
N PHE A 12 -4.81 4.32 8.71
CA PHE A 12 -4.12 3.32 9.53
C PHE A 12 -2.75 2.95 8.93
N CYS A 13 -2.70 2.73 7.62
CA CYS A 13 -1.43 2.35 6.96
C CYS A 13 -0.41 3.50 7.00
N GLU A 14 -0.87 4.75 6.92
CA GLU A 14 0.02 5.90 7.05
C GLU A 14 0.58 6.01 8.46
N GLY A 15 -0.23 5.70 9.48
CA GLY A 15 0.23 5.66 10.86
C GLY A 15 1.26 4.57 11.09
N LEU A 16 1.06 3.40 10.49
CA LEU A 16 2.06 2.33 10.56
C LEU A 16 3.38 2.75 9.93
N LEU A 17 3.33 3.41 8.78
CA LEU A 17 4.53 3.89 8.12
C LEU A 17 5.25 4.93 8.98
N ALA A 18 4.50 5.86 9.59
CA ALA A 18 5.07 6.85 10.49
C ALA A 18 5.75 6.19 11.69
N SER A 19 5.14 5.16 12.25
CA SER A 19 5.74 4.41 13.36
C SER A 19 7.02 3.70 12.93
N LEU A 20 7.03 3.13 11.74
CA LEU A 20 8.22 2.49 11.19
C LEU A 20 9.37 3.49 11.08
N GLN A 21 9.07 4.68 10.57
CA GLN A 21 10.08 5.72 10.43
C GLN A 21 10.68 6.13 11.77
N MET A 22 9.85 6.20 12.82
CA MET A 22 10.33 6.53 14.17
C MET A 22 11.22 5.43 14.75
N ILE A 23 10.85 4.19 14.54
CA ILE A 23 11.57 3.04 15.13
C ILE A 23 12.85 2.74 14.38
N ALA A 24 12.78 2.75 13.06
CA ALA A 24 13.87 2.28 12.20
C ALA A 24 14.72 3.40 11.61
N GLY A 25 14.31 4.65 11.78
CA GLY A 25 15.06 5.80 11.29
C GLY A 25 14.83 6.12 9.81
N GLY A 26 13.90 5.43 9.15
CA GLY A 26 13.57 5.69 7.74
C GLY A 26 12.46 4.80 7.26
N ASP A 27 11.97 5.03 6.05
CA ASP A 27 10.86 4.26 5.49
C ASP A 27 11.29 3.05 4.66
N TYR A 28 12.58 2.96 4.31
CA TYR A 28 13.14 1.85 3.54
C TYR A 28 12.36 1.57 2.23
N GLY A 29 11.75 2.62 1.66
CA GLY A 29 10.98 2.48 0.44
C GLY A 29 9.59 1.91 0.62
N VAL A 30 9.13 1.70 1.86
CA VAL A 30 7.77 1.26 2.16
C VAL A 30 6.79 2.37 1.80
N ARG A 31 5.70 2.00 1.12
CA ARG A 31 4.68 2.94 0.69
C ARG A 31 3.36 2.63 1.37
N ALA A 32 2.53 3.66 1.57
CA ALA A 32 1.21 3.51 2.18
C ALA A 32 0.15 4.03 1.20
N VAL A 33 -0.90 3.25 0.99
CA VAL A 33 -2.00 3.61 0.09
C VAL A 33 -3.32 3.45 0.85
N PRO A 34 -3.79 4.51 1.52
CA PRO A 34 -5.03 4.44 2.31
C PRO A 34 -6.27 4.56 1.42
N LEU A 35 -7.35 3.86 1.81
CA LEU A 35 -8.66 4.09 1.25
C LEU A 35 -9.29 5.26 1.99
N ILE A 36 -9.53 6.36 1.30
CA ILE A 36 -10.08 7.58 1.89
C ILE A 36 -11.60 7.48 1.94
N PRO A 37 -12.26 7.97 3.01
CA PRO A 37 -13.71 7.96 3.07
C PRO A 37 -14.34 8.61 1.83
N GLY A 38 -15.32 7.93 1.24
CA GLY A 38 -15.98 8.40 0.02
C GLY A 38 -15.30 8.02 -1.29
N GLU A 39 -14.11 7.43 -1.23
CA GLU A 39 -13.39 7.00 -2.43
C GLU A 39 -14.03 5.72 -2.99
N SER A 40 -14.26 5.68 -4.30
CA SER A 40 -14.84 4.50 -4.93
C SER A 40 -13.81 3.38 -5.04
N PRO A 41 -14.25 2.11 -5.12
CA PRO A 41 -13.32 0.99 -5.34
C PRO A 41 -12.49 1.15 -6.61
N GLU A 42 -13.09 1.69 -7.67
CA GLU A 42 -12.39 1.90 -8.94
C GLU A 42 -11.29 2.96 -8.80
N ALA A 43 -11.60 4.07 -8.13
CA ALA A 43 -10.61 5.13 -7.91
C ALA A 43 -9.47 4.63 -7.03
N TYR A 44 -9.79 3.86 -5.99
CA TYR A 44 -8.77 3.29 -5.13
C TYR A 44 -7.86 2.33 -5.89
N ARG A 45 -8.45 1.48 -6.74
CA ARG A 45 -7.67 0.52 -7.53
C ARG A 45 -6.70 1.22 -8.48
N GLU A 46 -7.15 2.30 -9.12
CA GLU A 46 -6.28 3.10 -9.99
C GLU A 46 -5.12 3.71 -9.21
N LYS A 47 -5.40 4.23 -8.03
CA LYS A 47 -4.38 4.80 -7.16
C LYS A 47 -3.36 3.75 -6.74
N LEU A 48 -3.83 2.58 -6.32
CA LEU A 48 -2.96 1.49 -5.90
C LEU A 48 -2.10 0.99 -7.07
N GLU A 49 -2.69 0.84 -8.25
CA GLU A 49 -1.96 0.42 -9.43
C GLU A 49 -0.83 1.40 -9.78
N ALA A 50 -1.11 2.70 -9.71
CA ALA A 50 -0.09 3.71 -9.98
C ALA A 50 1.08 3.61 -9.01
N VAL A 51 0.80 3.39 -7.72
CA VAL A 51 1.85 3.23 -6.71
C VAL A 51 2.64 1.96 -6.96
N MET A 52 1.98 0.87 -7.33
CA MET A 52 2.66 -0.39 -7.63
C MET A 52 3.60 -0.25 -8.83
N ARG A 53 3.18 0.50 -9.86
CA ARG A 53 4.03 0.77 -11.01
C ARG A 53 5.25 1.60 -10.65
N GLU A 54 5.06 2.63 -9.81
CA GLU A 54 6.17 3.45 -9.34
C GLU A 54 7.17 2.64 -8.53
N ALA A 55 6.68 1.69 -7.74
CA ALA A 55 7.54 0.87 -6.89
C ALA A 55 8.30 -0.19 -7.68
N ASP A 56 7.80 -0.57 -8.87
CA ASP A 56 8.44 -1.56 -9.72
C ASP A 56 9.64 -0.92 -10.42
N ASP A 57 10.83 -1.35 -10.04
CA ASP A 57 12.06 -0.84 -10.62
C ASP A 57 12.61 -1.72 -11.74
N GLY A 58 11.83 -2.72 -12.17
CA GLY A 58 12.25 -3.64 -13.22
C GLY A 58 13.20 -4.72 -12.77
N SER A 59 13.53 -4.78 -11.47
CA SER A 59 14.48 -5.78 -10.96
C SER A 59 13.87 -7.18 -10.86
N GLY A 60 12.55 -7.30 -10.90
CA GLY A 60 11.88 -8.57 -10.71
C GLY A 60 11.84 -9.06 -9.28
N SER A 61 12.17 -8.21 -8.31
CA SER A 61 12.18 -8.59 -6.89
C SER A 61 10.81 -8.88 -6.31
N GLY A 62 9.74 -8.38 -6.96
CA GLY A 62 8.37 -8.58 -6.50
C GLY A 62 7.88 -7.53 -5.52
N THR A 63 6.61 -7.65 -5.15
CA THR A 63 5.94 -6.71 -4.26
C THR A 63 5.14 -7.47 -3.21
N ILE A 64 5.30 -7.07 -1.94
CA ILE A 64 4.51 -7.60 -0.83
C ILE A 64 3.50 -6.52 -0.43
N VAL A 65 2.22 -6.90 -0.38
CA VAL A 65 1.15 -5.99 0.03
C VAL A 65 0.60 -6.46 1.38
N LEU A 66 0.63 -5.59 2.37
CA LEU A 66 0.11 -5.87 3.71
C LEU A 66 -1.19 -5.10 3.91
N SER A 67 -2.27 -5.80 4.21
CA SER A 67 -3.61 -5.23 4.35
C SER A 67 -4.10 -5.33 5.78
N ASP A 68 -4.95 -4.36 6.20
CA ASP A 68 -5.54 -4.34 7.54
C ASP A 68 -6.65 -5.40 7.70
N ILE A 69 -7.56 -5.50 6.73
CA ILE A 69 -8.71 -6.42 6.80
C ILE A 69 -8.80 -7.23 5.51
N ALA A 70 -8.73 -8.55 5.64
CA ALA A 70 -8.93 -9.43 4.50
C ALA A 70 -10.38 -9.35 4.02
N GLY A 71 -10.57 -9.21 2.70
CA GLY A 71 -11.91 -9.11 2.11
C GLY A 71 -12.47 -7.70 2.01
N GLY A 72 -11.82 -6.68 2.60
CA GLY A 72 -12.23 -5.30 2.43
C GLY A 72 -11.79 -4.73 1.09
N THR A 73 -12.24 -3.50 0.77
CA THR A 73 -11.92 -2.88 -0.52
C THR A 73 -10.43 -2.80 -0.81
N PRO A 74 -9.55 -2.36 0.12
CA PRO A 74 -8.11 -2.36 -0.17
C PRO A 74 -7.58 -3.74 -0.52
N PHE A 75 -7.97 -4.76 0.25
CA PHE A 75 -7.53 -6.13 0.01
C PHE A 75 -7.99 -6.63 -1.36
N GLN A 76 -9.28 -6.42 -1.68
CA GLN A 76 -9.84 -6.88 -2.96
C GLN A 76 -9.20 -6.17 -4.14
N SER A 77 -8.91 -4.88 -4.00
CA SER A 77 -8.24 -4.11 -5.04
C SER A 77 -6.85 -4.66 -5.33
N ALA A 78 -6.09 -4.98 -4.29
CA ALA A 78 -4.76 -5.56 -4.45
C ALA A 78 -4.83 -6.95 -5.08
N ALA A 79 -5.79 -7.78 -4.68
CA ALA A 79 -5.95 -9.12 -5.23
C ALA A 79 -6.35 -9.09 -6.71
N TYR A 80 -7.03 -8.02 -7.14
CA TYR A 80 -7.43 -7.85 -8.54
C TYR A 80 -6.22 -7.50 -9.42
N LEU A 81 -5.26 -6.81 -8.87
CA LEU A 81 -4.06 -6.39 -9.59
C LEU A 81 -2.95 -7.44 -9.55
#